data_1cefe409323a85a8eb558c7b2575708b
#
_entry.id   1cefe409323a85a8eb558c7b2575708b
#
_cell.length_a   1.000
_cell.length_b   1.000
_cell.length_c   1.000
_cell.angle_alpha   90.00
_cell.angle_beta   90.00
_cell.angle_gamma   90.00
#
_symmetry.space_group_name_H-M   'P 1'
#
loop_
_entity.id
_entity.type
_entity.pdbx_description
1 polymer ?
#
loop_
_entity_poly.entity_id
_entity_poly.type
_entity_poly.pdbx_seq_one_letter_code
_entity_poly.pdbx_strand_id
1 'polypeptide(L)'
;MTKLILASGSPRRKEFISHLGIDFDVEIPNIDESPVQGETPSELVLRLSRLKADFISQKHSDSVVVAADTVVCFNGMILGKPSSREDAFNMIKMLQGQTHTVYTGVTVQKGNLKRSKVVSTEVTFDSMDDE
;
A
#
# COMPACT_ATOMS: atom_id res chain seq x y z
N MET A 1 -3.07 -11.93 -25.47
CA MET A 1 -2.02 -11.48 -24.53
C MET A 1 -2.62 -11.05 -23.22
N THR A 2 -2.02 -11.51 -22.14
CA THR A 2 -2.48 -11.12 -20.80
C THR A 2 -2.03 -9.69 -20.52
N LYS A 3 -2.97 -8.86 -20.09
CA LYS A 3 -2.71 -7.47 -19.78
C LYS A 3 -2.42 -7.33 -18.28
N LEU A 4 -1.49 -6.44 -17.95
CA LEU A 4 -1.16 -6.13 -16.57
C LEU A 4 -1.86 -4.84 -16.17
N ILE A 5 -2.57 -4.87 -15.04
CA ILE A 5 -3.26 -3.69 -14.50
C ILE A 5 -2.74 -3.43 -13.09
N LEU A 6 -2.28 -2.21 -12.85
CA LEU A 6 -1.91 -1.77 -11.52
C LEU A 6 -3.12 -1.12 -10.87
N ALA A 7 -3.65 -1.76 -9.83
CA ALA A 7 -4.81 -1.28 -9.08
C ALA A 7 -4.33 -0.36 -7.95
N SER A 8 -3.93 0.86 -8.30
CA SER A 8 -3.35 1.77 -7.32
C SER A 8 -3.41 3.21 -7.80
N GLY A 9 -3.68 4.12 -6.88
CA GLY A 9 -3.55 5.55 -7.12
C GLY A 9 -2.18 6.10 -6.73
N SER A 10 -1.23 5.24 -6.34
CA SER A 10 0.08 5.68 -5.88
C SER A 10 1.02 5.99 -7.04
N PRO A 11 1.50 7.24 -7.19
CA PRO A 11 2.49 7.57 -8.23
C PRO A 11 3.79 6.80 -8.08
N ARG A 12 4.20 6.47 -6.86
CA ARG A 12 5.43 5.71 -6.60
C ARG A 12 5.34 4.30 -7.17
N ARG A 13 4.21 3.62 -6.98
CA ARG A 13 4.02 2.27 -7.50
C ARG A 13 3.98 2.27 -9.02
N LYS A 14 3.32 3.26 -9.60
CA LYS A 14 3.28 3.44 -11.05
C LYS A 14 4.69 3.63 -11.60
N GLU A 15 5.48 4.49 -10.99
CA GLU A 15 6.85 4.75 -11.40
C GLU A 15 7.72 3.51 -11.28
N PHE A 16 7.59 2.77 -10.17
CA PHE A 16 8.35 1.56 -9.95
C PHE A 16 8.09 0.52 -11.04
N ILE A 17 6.82 0.27 -11.36
CA ILE A 17 6.43 -0.69 -12.39
C ILE A 17 6.92 -0.25 -13.76
N SER A 18 6.88 1.05 -14.06
CA SER A 18 7.34 1.56 -15.36
C SER A 18 8.84 1.33 -15.55
N HIS A 19 9.63 1.32 -14.47
CA HIS A 19 11.06 1.03 -14.55
C HIS A 19 11.37 -0.43 -14.89
N LEU A 20 10.41 -1.33 -14.73
CA LEU A 20 10.58 -2.73 -15.08
C LEU A 20 10.44 -3.00 -16.57
N GLY A 21 10.05 -1.99 -17.37
CA GLY A 21 9.90 -2.15 -18.81
C GLY A 21 8.71 -2.99 -19.24
N ILE A 22 7.74 -3.19 -18.36
CA ILE A 22 6.53 -3.97 -18.62
C ILE A 22 5.39 -3.00 -18.92
N ASP A 23 4.66 -3.26 -20.02
CA ASP A 23 3.46 -2.47 -20.33
C ASP A 23 2.35 -2.78 -19.33
N PHE A 24 1.71 -1.74 -18.83
CA PHE A 24 0.62 -1.89 -17.86
C PHE A 24 -0.35 -0.72 -17.97
N ASP A 25 -1.57 -0.98 -17.51
CA ASP A 25 -2.57 0.07 -17.31
C ASP A 25 -2.71 0.34 -15.82
N VAL A 26 -3.25 1.50 -15.49
CA VAL A 26 -3.52 1.90 -14.11
C VAL A 26 -5.01 2.11 -13.95
N GLU A 27 -5.60 1.47 -12.93
CA GLU A 27 -6.97 1.75 -12.52
C GLU A 27 -6.98 1.96 -11.02
N ILE A 28 -7.71 2.98 -10.56
CA ILE A 28 -7.84 3.28 -9.15
C ILE A 28 -9.08 2.57 -8.61
N PRO A 29 -8.92 1.60 -7.69
CA PRO A 29 -10.08 0.91 -7.13
C PRO A 29 -10.85 1.83 -6.19
N ASN A 30 -12.17 1.81 -6.31
CA ASN A 30 -13.06 2.57 -5.44
C ASN A 30 -13.60 1.65 -4.36
N ILE A 31 -12.86 1.51 -3.27
CA ILE A 31 -13.22 0.67 -2.13
C ILE A 31 -13.14 1.49 -0.84
N ASP A 32 -13.81 0.99 0.20
CA ASP A 32 -13.70 1.56 1.53
C ASP A 32 -12.40 1.07 2.16
N GLU A 33 -11.47 1.98 2.43
CA GLU A 33 -10.16 1.67 3.00
C GLU A 33 -10.12 1.85 4.52
N SER A 34 -11.28 2.01 5.16
CA SER A 34 -11.36 2.20 6.61
C SER A 34 -10.87 0.95 7.35
N PRO A 35 -10.06 1.11 8.41
CA PRO A 35 -9.67 -0.02 9.26
C PRO A 35 -10.88 -0.63 9.97
N VAL A 36 -10.83 -1.94 10.19
CA VAL A 36 -11.81 -2.64 11.01
C VAL A 36 -11.30 -2.67 12.43
N GLN A 37 -12.18 -2.45 13.40
CA GLN A 37 -11.81 -2.45 14.82
C GLN A 37 -11.14 -3.77 15.20
N GLY A 38 -9.99 -3.68 15.86
CA GLY A 38 -9.25 -4.86 16.31
C GLY A 38 -8.35 -5.48 15.25
N GLU A 39 -8.31 -4.89 14.05
CA GLU A 39 -7.50 -5.39 12.95
C GLU A 39 -6.04 -5.02 13.17
N THR A 40 -5.13 -6.00 13.02
CA THR A 40 -3.69 -5.72 13.07
C THR A 40 -3.23 -5.05 11.79
N PRO A 41 -2.08 -4.34 11.81
CA PRO A 41 -1.55 -3.75 10.57
C PRO A 41 -1.36 -4.77 9.44
N SER A 42 -0.86 -5.98 9.76
CA SER A 42 -0.70 -7.06 8.77
C SER A 42 -2.04 -7.47 8.16
N GLU A 43 -3.06 -7.63 9.00
CA GLU A 43 -4.40 -7.99 8.54
C GLU A 43 -5.01 -6.89 7.67
N LEU A 44 -4.79 -5.64 8.05
CA LEU A 44 -5.32 -4.49 7.31
C LEU A 44 -4.75 -4.42 5.89
N VAL A 45 -3.42 -4.48 5.75
CA VAL A 45 -2.80 -4.35 4.42
C VAL A 45 -3.10 -5.58 3.56
N LEU A 46 -3.22 -6.75 4.16
CA LEU A 46 -3.62 -7.96 3.43
C LEU A 46 -5.04 -7.81 2.89
N ARG A 47 -5.97 -7.44 3.76
CA ARG A 47 -7.38 -7.27 3.39
C ARG A 47 -7.55 -6.22 2.30
N LEU A 48 -6.92 -5.05 2.47
CA LEU A 48 -7.07 -3.96 1.52
C LEU A 48 -6.45 -4.27 0.17
N SER A 49 -5.28 -4.93 0.13
CA SER A 49 -4.68 -5.31 -1.14
C SER A 49 -5.56 -6.31 -1.89
N ARG A 50 -6.18 -7.25 -1.17
CA ARG A 50 -7.09 -8.23 -1.77
C ARG A 50 -8.38 -7.59 -2.28
N LEU A 51 -8.95 -6.65 -1.51
CA LEU A 51 -10.14 -5.92 -1.93
C LEU A 51 -9.88 -5.10 -3.19
N LYS A 52 -8.75 -4.43 -3.24
CA LYS A 52 -8.36 -3.63 -4.42
C LYS A 52 -8.20 -4.52 -5.65
N ALA A 53 -7.53 -5.65 -5.50
CA ALA A 53 -7.34 -6.59 -6.60
C ALA A 53 -8.68 -7.17 -7.06
N ASP A 54 -9.55 -7.58 -6.14
CA ASP A 54 -10.87 -8.11 -6.47
C ASP A 54 -11.71 -7.09 -7.25
N PHE A 55 -11.71 -5.85 -6.78
CA PHE A 55 -12.51 -4.79 -7.40
C PHE A 55 -12.18 -4.61 -8.88
N ILE A 56 -10.89 -4.57 -9.19
CA ILE A 56 -10.43 -4.38 -10.56
C ILE A 56 -10.56 -5.68 -11.37
N SER A 57 -10.26 -6.83 -10.75
CA SER A 57 -10.30 -8.12 -11.44
C SER A 57 -11.70 -8.51 -11.91
N GLN A 58 -12.74 -8.08 -11.19
CA GLN A 58 -14.12 -8.33 -11.60
C GLN A 58 -14.45 -7.74 -12.97
N LYS A 59 -13.78 -6.64 -13.32
CA LYS A 59 -13.97 -5.97 -14.60
C LYS A 59 -13.04 -6.48 -15.69
N HIS A 60 -11.96 -7.16 -15.30
CA HIS A 60 -10.89 -7.56 -16.20
C HIS A 60 -10.42 -8.97 -15.87
N SER A 61 -11.29 -9.96 -16.05
CA SER A 61 -11.05 -11.34 -15.62
C SER A 61 -9.86 -12.00 -16.32
N ASP A 62 -9.49 -11.53 -17.51
CA ASP A 62 -8.38 -12.08 -18.28
C ASP A 62 -7.05 -11.35 -18.02
N SER A 63 -7.08 -10.34 -17.19
CA SER A 63 -5.91 -9.51 -16.91
C SER A 63 -5.24 -9.94 -15.61
N VAL A 64 -3.94 -9.71 -15.51
CA VAL A 64 -3.22 -9.83 -14.24
C VAL A 64 -3.34 -8.50 -13.52
N VAL A 65 -3.91 -8.52 -12.31
CA VAL A 65 -4.12 -7.33 -11.49
C VAL A 65 -3.14 -7.37 -10.33
N VAL A 66 -2.39 -6.30 -10.14
CA VAL A 66 -1.48 -6.14 -9.00
C VAL A 66 -1.98 -5.01 -8.12
N ALA A 67 -2.19 -5.31 -6.85
CA ALA A 67 -2.64 -4.32 -5.87
C ALA A 67 -1.74 -4.38 -4.64
N ALA A 68 -1.58 -3.25 -3.97
CA ALA A 68 -0.80 -3.19 -2.76
C ALA A 68 -1.37 -2.14 -1.83
N ASP A 69 -1.12 -2.33 -0.54
CA ASP A 69 -1.47 -1.35 0.48
C ASP A 69 -0.33 -1.26 1.49
N THR A 70 -0.06 -0.07 1.99
CA THR A 70 1.04 0.18 2.92
C THR A 70 0.54 1.04 4.07
N VAL A 71 0.88 0.64 5.30
CA VAL A 71 0.59 1.43 6.50
C VAL A 71 1.84 1.54 7.35
N VAL A 72 1.93 2.63 8.09
CA VAL A 72 2.99 2.88 9.06
C VAL A 72 2.43 2.66 10.46
N CYS A 73 3.15 1.90 11.27
CA CYS A 73 2.74 1.63 12.65
C CYS A 73 3.83 2.14 13.60
N PHE A 74 3.43 2.93 14.58
CA PHE A 74 4.31 3.49 15.60
C PHE A 74 3.65 3.35 16.96
N ASN A 75 4.34 2.71 17.91
CA ASN A 75 3.83 2.47 19.26
C ASN A 75 2.45 1.81 19.28
N GLY A 76 2.24 0.84 18.39
CA GLY A 76 0.98 0.12 18.30
C GLY A 76 -0.15 0.88 17.59
N MET A 77 0.14 2.08 17.10
CA MET A 77 -0.87 2.89 16.39
C MET A 77 -0.59 2.86 14.89
N ILE A 78 -1.66 2.70 14.11
CA ILE A 78 -1.59 2.80 12.66
C ILE A 78 -1.69 4.28 12.28
N LEU A 79 -0.67 4.79 11.59
CA LEU A 79 -0.65 6.16 11.14
C LEU A 79 -1.24 6.22 9.73
N GLY A 80 -2.29 7.02 9.56
CA GLY A 80 -2.91 7.22 8.26
C GLY A 80 -2.07 8.12 7.35
N LYS A 81 -2.53 8.28 6.11
CA LYS A 81 -1.88 9.21 5.18
C LYS A 81 -2.05 10.63 5.70
N PRO A 82 -1.00 11.47 5.60
CA PRO A 82 -1.14 12.87 6.00
C PRO A 82 -2.18 13.58 5.14
N SER A 83 -3.01 14.38 5.79
CA SER A 83 -4.08 15.13 5.12
C SER A 83 -3.62 16.50 4.61
N SER A 84 -2.44 16.96 5.06
CA SER A 84 -1.91 18.26 4.71
C SER A 84 -0.39 18.23 4.82
N ARG A 85 0.26 19.29 4.33
CA ARG A 85 1.70 19.47 4.47
C ARG A 85 2.11 19.58 5.94
N GLU A 86 1.31 20.28 6.74
CA GLU A 86 1.54 20.41 8.18
C GLU A 86 1.45 19.05 8.89
N ASP A 87 0.46 18.27 8.51
CA ASP A 87 0.24 16.94 9.05
C ASP A 87 1.43 16.02 8.74
N ALA A 88 1.94 16.08 7.51
CA ALA A 88 3.12 15.31 7.10
C ALA A 88 4.35 15.71 7.90
N PHE A 89 4.54 17.00 8.12
CA PHE A 89 5.64 17.52 8.92
C PHE A 89 5.57 17.02 10.36
N ASN A 90 4.38 17.06 10.96
CA ASN A 90 4.17 16.60 12.33
C ASN A 90 4.43 15.10 12.45
N MET A 91 4.04 14.30 11.47
CA MET A 91 4.31 12.86 11.45
C MET A 91 5.81 12.57 11.40
N ILE A 92 6.54 13.25 10.54
CA ILE A 92 7.99 13.09 10.43
C ILE A 92 8.67 13.48 11.74
N LYS A 93 8.24 14.58 12.33
CA LYS A 93 8.78 15.06 13.60
C LYS A 93 8.55 14.04 14.72
N MET A 94 7.37 13.45 14.78
CA MET A 94 7.04 12.42 15.77
C MET A 94 7.90 11.17 15.61
N LEU A 95 8.23 10.79 14.38
CA LEU A 95 9.00 9.58 14.08
C LEU A 95 10.50 9.81 14.15
N GLN A 96 10.94 11.06 14.26
CA GLN A 96 12.35 11.41 14.27
C GLN A 96 13.06 10.77 15.47
N GLY A 97 14.18 10.07 15.20
CA GLY A 97 14.92 9.38 16.24
C GLY A 97 14.24 8.15 16.80
N GLN A 98 13.11 7.74 16.23
CA GLN A 98 12.33 6.59 16.69
C GLN A 98 12.30 5.49 15.63
N THR A 99 12.00 4.29 16.08
CA THR A 99 11.78 3.15 15.17
C THR A 99 10.30 2.94 14.98
N HIS A 100 9.89 2.83 13.73
CA HIS A 100 8.52 2.48 13.37
C HIS A 100 8.55 1.30 12.41
N THR A 101 7.39 0.67 12.22
CA THR A 101 7.28 -0.48 11.32
C THR A 101 6.37 -0.11 10.15
N VAL A 102 6.83 -0.45 8.95
CA VAL A 102 6.04 -0.28 7.73
C VAL A 102 5.55 -1.65 7.29
N TYR A 103 4.24 -1.77 7.11
CA TYR A 103 3.62 -3.01 6.64
C TYR A 103 3.12 -2.80 5.22
N THR A 104 3.40 -3.74 4.34
CA THR A 104 2.92 -3.70 2.95
C THR A 104 2.29 -5.03 2.60
N GLY A 105 1.04 -4.98 2.16
CA GLY A 105 0.36 -6.14 1.59
C GLY A 105 0.36 -6.02 0.08
N VAL A 106 0.65 -7.12 -0.61
CA VAL A 106 0.63 -7.18 -2.07
C VAL A 106 -0.24 -8.35 -2.49
N THR A 107 -1.11 -8.12 -3.44
CA THR A 107 -1.97 -9.16 -4.02
C THR A 107 -1.85 -9.14 -5.54
N VAL A 108 -1.62 -10.32 -6.11
CA VAL A 108 -1.63 -10.52 -7.56
C VAL A 108 -2.80 -11.44 -7.87
N GLN A 109 -3.64 -11.05 -8.80
CA GLN A 109 -4.86 -11.81 -9.11
C GLN A 109 -5.10 -11.87 -10.61
N LYS A 110 -5.45 -13.05 -11.08
CA LYS A 110 -5.96 -13.25 -12.44
C LYS A 110 -7.19 -14.14 -12.34
N GLY A 111 -8.37 -13.57 -12.64
CA GLY A 111 -9.63 -14.29 -12.46
C GLY A 111 -9.81 -14.74 -11.02
N ASN A 112 -9.91 -16.03 -10.82
CA ASN A 112 -10.08 -16.61 -9.48
C ASN A 112 -8.76 -16.98 -8.79
N LEU A 113 -7.64 -16.88 -9.51
CA LEU A 113 -6.33 -17.12 -8.92
C LEU A 113 -5.84 -15.87 -8.21
N LYS A 114 -5.53 -16.02 -6.93
CA LYS A 114 -5.13 -14.90 -6.09
C LYS A 114 -3.96 -15.32 -5.20
N ARG A 115 -2.91 -14.52 -5.20
CA ARG A 115 -1.75 -14.72 -4.33
C ARG A 115 -1.48 -13.43 -3.58
N SER A 116 -1.24 -13.55 -2.29
CA SER A 116 -0.99 -12.39 -1.44
C SER A 116 0.22 -12.61 -0.55
N LYS A 117 0.90 -11.52 -0.22
CA LYS A 117 2.04 -11.54 0.68
C LYS A 117 2.05 -10.26 1.52
N VAL A 118 2.42 -10.38 2.78
CA VAL A 118 2.62 -9.23 3.67
C VAL A 118 4.08 -9.17 4.05
N VAL A 119 4.66 -7.99 3.94
CA VAL A 119 6.04 -7.72 4.33
C VAL A 119 6.04 -6.60 5.36
N SER A 120 6.80 -6.79 6.44
CA SER A 120 7.01 -5.75 7.44
C SER A 120 8.49 -5.36 7.47
N THR A 121 8.75 -4.07 7.64
CA THR A 121 10.09 -3.54 7.70
C THR A 121 10.19 -2.52 8.83
N GLU A 122 11.18 -2.69 9.69
CA GLU A 122 11.47 -1.71 10.72
C GLU A 122 12.31 -0.59 10.12
N VAL A 123 11.91 0.64 10.38
CA VAL A 123 12.60 1.83 9.88
C VAL A 123 12.93 2.72 11.07
N THR A 124 14.17 3.12 11.15
CA THR A 124 14.61 4.07 12.18
C THR A 124 15.03 5.36 11.49
N PHE A 125 14.39 6.45 11.87
CA PHE A 125 14.80 7.78 11.39
C PHE A 125 15.91 8.30 12.28
N ASP A 126 16.98 8.76 11.66
CA ASP A 126 18.03 9.46 12.41
C ASP A 126 17.49 10.77 12.95
N SER A 127 18.00 11.16 14.13
CA SER A 127 17.71 12.48 14.65
C SER A 127 18.29 13.53 13.72
N MET A 128 17.43 14.45 13.27
CA MET A 128 17.88 15.56 12.45
C MET A 128 18.09 16.77 13.35
N ASP A 129 19.19 17.47 13.13
CA ASP A 129 19.41 18.72 13.82
C ASP A 129 18.42 19.76 13.32
N ASP A 130 17.88 20.55 14.24
CA ASP A 130 16.95 21.62 13.91
C ASP A 130 17.70 22.85 13.36
N GLU A 131 18.29 22.67 12.20
CA GLU A 131 18.96 23.78 11.52
C GLU A 131 18.10 24.37 10.43
#